data_035aad33c88c2c3248f05b865caa323d
#
_entry.id   035aad33c88c2c3248f05b865caa323d
#
_cell.length_a   1.000
_cell.length_b   1.000
_cell.length_c   1.000
_cell.angle_alpha   90.00
_cell.angle_beta   90.00
_cell.angle_gamma   90.00
#
_symmetry.space_group_name_H-M   'P 1'
#
loop_
_entity.id
_entity.type
_entity.pdbx_description
1 polymer ?
#
loop_
_entity_poly.entity_id
_entity_poly.type
_entity_poly.pdbx_seq_one_letter_code
_entity_poly.pdbx_strand_id
1 'polypeptide(L)'
;MRSSASATATRPTVVQFFITCLLDHLYPDIAEACVTVLERAGVRVEVPPGQTCCGQPAFNGGFLAEARQMARHFLAVFAETTGPIVTPSGSCASMVVHHYPGLFAGEPAHQARAEAVARRIREFGQFLVEDLELRYVGGRPGRYTYHPGCHLSRELGVRGCAETLLAGIPGAELRPLPEAEACCGFGGLFAVKLPTVSAAMMQRKLENIAASGAETCVVCDASCMTHLNGGLVRQGRAPMVRHLAEILAEVGP
;
A
#
# COMPACT_ATOMS: atom_id res chain seq x y z
N MET A 1 -7.86 -40.64 -8.19
CA MET A 1 -8.85 -39.62 -7.78
C MET A 1 -8.56 -39.22 -6.35
N ARG A 2 -7.89 -38.10 -6.15
CA ARG A 2 -7.70 -37.52 -4.82
C ARG A 2 -8.56 -36.24 -4.80
N SER A 3 -9.69 -36.32 -4.08
CA SER A 3 -10.56 -35.20 -3.79
C SER A 3 -9.79 -34.21 -2.89
N SER A 4 -9.38 -33.08 -3.46
CA SER A 4 -8.91 -31.94 -2.69
C SER A 4 -10.16 -31.24 -2.11
N ALA A 5 -10.50 -31.56 -0.88
CA ALA A 5 -11.43 -30.73 -0.11
C ALA A 5 -10.74 -29.36 0.09
N SER A 6 -11.14 -28.38 -0.70
CA SER A 6 -10.86 -26.96 -0.44
C SER A 6 -11.55 -26.64 0.89
N ALA A 7 -10.77 -26.50 1.95
CA ALA A 7 -11.24 -25.86 3.15
C ALA A 7 -11.65 -24.44 2.75
N THR A 8 -12.94 -24.14 2.76
CA THR A 8 -13.46 -22.77 2.64
C THR A 8 -12.91 -21.98 3.82
N ALA A 9 -11.81 -21.26 3.59
CA ALA A 9 -11.30 -20.31 4.56
C ALA A 9 -12.45 -19.33 4.87
N THR A 10 -12.85 -19.25 6.13
CA THR A 10 -13.91 -18.33 6.54
C THR A 10 -13.42 -16.91 6.28
N ARG A 11 -14.25 -16.14 5.55
CA ARG A 11 -13.99 -14.73 5.24
C ARG A 11 -13.67 -13.96 6.52
N PRO A 12 -12.56 -13.21 6.58
CA PRO A 12 -12.23 -12.41 7.75
C PRO A 12 -13.29 -11.35 8.04
N THR A 13 -13.76 -11.29 9.30
CA THR A 13 -14.74 -10.30 9.77
C THR A 13 -14.11 -9.19 10.60
N VAL A 14 -12.87 -9.36 11.00
CA VAL A 14 -12.09 -8.40 11.79
C VAL A 14 -10.69 -8.32 11.23
N VAL A 15 -10.16 -7.10 11.15
CA VAL A 15 -8.77 -6.85 10.77
C VAL A 15 -8.08 -5.92 11.76
N GLN A 16 -6.77 -6.07 11.87
CA GLN A 16 -5.89 -5.12 12.54
C GLN A 16 -5.41 -4.12 11.49
N PHE A 17 -5.70 -2.85 11.66
CA PHE A 17 -5.29 -1.85 10.69
C PHE A 17 -3.94 -1.26 11.07
N PHE A 18 -2.95 -1.45 10.21
CA PHE A 18 -1.65 -0.81 10.33
C PHE A 18 -1.68 0.53 9.61
N ILE A 19 -1.91 1.60 10.36
CA ILE A 19 -1.79 2.97 9.86
C ILE A 19 -0.30 3.31 9.67
N THR A 20 0.09 3.67 8.46
CA THR A 20 1.48 4.02 8.18
C THR A 20 1.80 5.44 8.64
N CYS A 21 3.07 5.72 8.95
CA CYS A 21 3.47 7.03 9.46
C CYS A 21 3.10 8.20 8.53
N LEU A 22 3.14 8.01 7.21
CA LEU A 22 2.74 9.05 6.27
C LEU A 22 1.24 9.33 6.31
N LEU A 23 0.42 8.29 6.47
CA LEU A 23 -1.03 8.46 6.59
C LEU A 23 -1.38 9.11 7.91
N ASP A 24 -0.83 8.61 9.02
CA ASP A 24 -1.12 9.13 10.35
C ASP A 24 -0.80 10.63 10.50
N HIS A 25 0.32 11.07 9.90
CA HIS A 25 0.82 12.44 10.11
C HIS A 25 0.46 13.42 8.99
N LEU A 26 0.33 12.96 7.75
CA LEU A 26 0.16 13.85 6.60
C LEU A 26 -1.15 13.66 5.84
N TYR A 27 -1.74 12.46 5.89
CA TYR A 27 -2.92 12.11 5.11
C TYR A 27 -3.94 11.30 5.93
N PRO A 28 -4.39 11.79 7.09
CA PRO A 28 -5.35 11.06 7.94
C PRO A 28 -6.64 10.73 7.19
N ASP A 29 -7.10 11.58 6.29
CA ASP A 29 -8.30 11.37 5.47
C ASP A 29 -8.20 10.09 4.63
N ILE A 30 -6.99 9.70 4.18
CA ILE A 30 -6.78 8.44 3.45
C ILE A 30 -6.93 7.25 4.40
N ALA A 31 -6.46 7.36 5.63
CA ALA A 31 -6.65 6.31 6.63
C ALA A 31 -8.14 6.12 6.95
N GLU A 32 -8.88 7.20 7.12
CA GLU A 32 -10.34 7.19 7.31
C GLU A 32 -11.07 6.59 6.11
N ALA A 33 -10.63 6.90 4.88
CA ALA A 33 -11.16 6.31 3.67
C ALA A 33 -10.94 4.78 3.64
N CYS A 34 -9.77 4.29 4.07
CA CYS A 34 -9.50 2.85 4.19
C CYS A 34 -10.47 2.19 5.18
N VAL A 35 -10.66 2.78 6.36
CA VAL A 35 -11.60 2.26 7.38
C VAL A 35 -13.02 2.22 6.81
N THR A 36 -13.46 3.33 6.19
CA THR A 36 -14.79 3.42 5.55
C THR A 36 -15.02 2.30 4.53
N VAL A 37 -14.04 2.03 3.67
CA VAL A 37 -14.13 0.98 2.65
C VAL A 37 -14.16 -0.41 3.29
N LEU A 38 -13.33 -0.68 4.31
CA LEU A 38 -13.31 -1.97 5.01
C LEU A 38 -14.63 -2.22 5.75
N GLU A 39 -15.17 -1.22 6.43
CA GLU A 39 -16.46 -1.33 7.13
C GLU A 39 -17.62 -1.53 6.14
N ARG A 40 -17.62 -0.80 5.02
CA ARG A 40 -18.57 -1.02 3.92
C ARG A 40 -18.49 -2.45 3.36
N ALA A 41 -17.30 -3.04 3.35
CA ALA A 41 -17.06 -4.43 2.98
C ALA A 41 -17.51 -5.44 4.06
N GLY A 42 -18.05 -4.98 5.19
CA GLY A 42 -18.52 -5.82 6.29
C GLY A 42 -17.42 -6.30 7.24
N VAL A 43 -16.29 -5.60 7.29
CA VAL A 43 -15.14 -5.94 8.13
C VAL A 43 -15.02 -4.93 9.26
N ARG A 44 -14.96 -5.40 10.50
CA ARG A 44 -14.66 -4.55 11.67
C ARG A 44 -13.16 -4.23 11.70
N VAL A 45 -12.85 -2.95 11.85
CA VAL A 45 -11.47 -2.46 11.86
C VAL A 45 -11.04 -2.18 13.31
N GLU A 46 -9.94 -2.78 13.71
CA GLU A 46 -9.27 -2.50 14.98
C GLU A 46 -7.94 -1.80 14.69
N VAL A 47 -7.67 -0.71 15.40
CA VAL A 47 -6.43 0.06 15.28
C VAL A 47 -5.65 -0.09 16.58
N PRO A 48 -4.70 -1.05 16.68
CA PRO A 48 -3.89 -1.22 17.88
C PRO A 48 -3.17 0.08 18.23
N PRO A 49 -3.20 0.53 19.50
CA PRO A 49 -2.52 1.75 19.92
C PRO A 49 -1.00 1.60 19.92
N GLY A 50 -0.28 2.72 19.86
CA GLY A 50 1.17 2.75 19.95
C GLY A 50 1.91 2.36 18.68
N GLN A 51 1.23 2.35 17.54
CA GLN A 51 1.88 2.10 16.25
C GLN A 51 2.90 3.19 15.91
N THR A 52 3.92 2.81 15.15
CA THR A 52 4.96 3.72 14.66
C THR A 52 5.31 3.39 13.20
N CYS A 53 6.35 4.02 12.67
CA CYS A 53 6.86 3.72 11.34
C CYS A 53 7.30 2.25 11.21
N CYS A 54 7.12 1.65 10.02
CA CYS A 54 7.63 0.30 9.70
C CYS A 54 9.17 0.18 9.73
N GLY A 55 9.90 1.30 9.78
CA GLY A 55 11.36 1.31 9.78
C GLY A 55 12.02 1.26 8.40
N GLN A 56 11.26 1.24 7.30
CA GLN A 56 11.82 1.16 5.95
C GLN A 56 12.80 2.30 5.62
N PRO A 57 12.56 3.58 5.99
CA PRO A 57 13.54 4.63 5.74
C PRO A 57 14.89 4.39 6.42
N ALA A 58 14.89 3.88 7.65
CA ALA A 58 16.10 3.51 8.37
C ALA A 58 16.80 2.33 7.69
N PHE A 59 16.04 1.28 7.34
CA PHE A 59 16.56 0.11 6.64
C PHE A 59 17.22 0.49 5.30
N ASN A 60 16.53 1.24 4.46
CA ASN A 60 17.04 1.71 3.16
C ASN A 60 18.24 2.66 3.30
N GLY A 61 18.34 3.35 4.43
CA GLY A 61 19.48 4.20 4.78
C GLY A 61 20.71 3.45 5.26
N GLY A 62 20.60 2.14 5.52
CA GLY A 62 21.65 1.31 6.11
C GLY A 62 21.72 1.38 7.64
N PHE A 63 20.76 2.07 8.29
CA PHE A 63 20.65 2.17 9.75
C PHE A 63 19.94 0.93 10.31
N LEU A 64 20.63 -0.21 10.25
CA LEU A 64 20.02 -1.52 10.56
C LEU A 64 19.68 -1.68 12.04
N ALA A 65 20.42 -1.04 12.95
CA ALA A 65 20.14 -1.09 14.38
C ALA A 65 18.82 -0.38 14.69
N GLU A 66 18.61 0.80 14.13
CA GLU A 66 17.39 1.60 14.26
C GLU A 66 16.20 0.89 13.59
N ALA A 67 16.40 0.34 12.40
CA ALA A 67 15.37 -0.44 11.72
C ALA A 67 14.94 -1.66 12.55
N ARG A 68 15.90 -2.35 13.20
CA ARG A 68 15.62 -3.48 14.10
C ARG A 68 14.86 -3.03 15.35
N GLN A 69 15.18 -1.87 15.92
CA GLN A 69 14.45 -1.32 17.06
C GLN A 69 12.99 -1.02 16.70
N MET A 70 12.76 -0.39 15.54
CA MET A 70 11.41 -0.13 15.01
C MET A 70 10.64 -1.43 14.75
N ALA A 71 11.30 -2.43 14.17
CA ALA A 71 10.70 -3.74 13.94
C ALA A 71 10.34 -4.45 15.26
N ARG A 72 11.17 -4.39 16.30
CA ARG A 72 10.82 -4.92 17.64
C ARG A 72 9.58 -4.26 18.21
N HIS A 73 9.48 -2.94 18.07
CA HIS A 73 8.31 -2.21 18.54
C HIS A 73 7.04 -2.62 17.76
N PHE A 74 7.13 -2.70 16.44
CA PHE A 74 6.04 -3.19 15.59
C PHE A 74 5.57 -4.60 16.04
N LEU A 75 6.52 -5.51 16.26
CA LEU A 75 6.21 -6.85 16.73
C LEU A 75 5.55 -6.85 18.12
N ALA A 76 5.94 -5.93 19.02
CA ALA A 76 5.29 -5.81 20.33
C ALA A 76 3.83 -5.35 20.20
N VAL A 77 3.52 -4.47 19.25
CA VAL A 77 2.15 -3.98 19.00
C VAL A 77 1.27 -5.06 18.38
N PHE A 78 1.78 -5.78 17.37
CA PHE A 78 0.94 -6.65 16.54
C PHE A 78 1.02 -8.15 16.89
N ALA A 79 2.01 -8.60 17.64
CA ALA A 79 2.15 -10.02 17.99
C ALA A 79 1.01 -10.54 18.89
N GLU A 80 0.46 -9.68 19.73
CA GLU A 80 -0.63 -10.02 20.64
C GLU A 80 -2.03 -9.91 19.99
N THR A 81 -2.10 -9.40 18.75
CA THR A 81 -3.33 -9.30 18.00
C THR A 81 -3.58 -10.54 17.15
N THR A 82 -4.81 -10.75 16.70
CA THR A 82 -5.20 -11.89 15.85
C THR A 82 -5.77 -11.42 14.50
N GLY A 83 -5.84 -12.33 13.53
CA GLY A 83 -6.37 -12.05 12.20
C GLY A 83 -5.42 -11.31 11.27
N PRO A 84 -5.88 -10.92 10.07
CA PRO A 84 -5.09 -10.17 9.11
C PRO A 84 -4.67 -8.80 9.63
N ILE A 85 -3.48 -8.36 9.23
CA ILE A 85 -2.99 -7.00 9.46
C ILE A 85 -3.03 -6.29 8.11
N VAL A 86 -3.97 -5.38 7.93
CA VAL A 86 -4.19 -4.67 6.66
C VAL A 86 -3.49 -3.31 6.70
N THR A 87 -2.72 -3.02 5.65
CA THR A 87 -2.02 -1.73 5.51
C THR A 87 -2.20 -1.15 4.12
N PRO A 88 -2.50 0.15 3.99
CA PRO A 88 -2.65 0.83 2.70
C PRO A 88 -1.31 1.32 2.15
N SER A 89 -0.31 0.45 2.15
CA SER A 89 1.02 0.74 1.65
C SER A 89 1.76 -0.53 1.28
N GLY A 90 2.00 -0.74 0.00
CA GLY A 90 2.78 -1.87 -0.50
C GLY A 90 4.23 -1.83 0.00
N SER A 91 4.80 -0.64 0.18
CA SER A 91 6.17 -0.49 0.66
C SER A 91 6.32 -0.85 2.15
N CYS A 92 5.36 -0.46 2.99
CA CYS A 92 5.34 -0.85 4.40
C CYS A 92 5.05 -2.35 4.57
N ALA A 93 4.11 -2.89 3.78
CA ALA A 93 3.83 -4.33 3.77
C ALA A 93 5.08 -5.13 3.38
N SER A 94 5.77 -4.73 2.31
CA SER A 94 7.02 -5.36 1.85
C SER A 94 8.11 -5.33 2.94
N MET A 95 8.27 -4.20 3.65
CA MET A 95 9.23 -4.10 4.75
C MET A 95 8.98 -5.15 5.82
N VAL A 96 7.72 -5.34 6.22
CA VAL A 96 7.38 -6.33 7.25
C VAL A 96 7.54 -7.76 6.74
N VAL A 97 7.08 -8.03 5.51
CA VAL A 97 7.07 -9.40 4.95
C VAL A 97 8.48 -9.88 4.62
N HIS A 98 9.29 -9.06 3.96
CA HIS A 98 10.56 -9.51 3.40
C HIS A 98 11.78 -9.17 4.24
N HIS A 99 11.73 -8.07 5.01
CA HIS A 99 12.94 -7.59 5.68
C HIS A 99 12.95 -7.83 7.19
N TYR A 100 11.78 -7.87 7.86
CA TYR A 100 11.75 -8.11 9.30
C TYR A 100 12.39 -9.44 9.71
N PRO A 101 12.08 -10.60 9.07
CA PRO A 101 12.74 -11.85 9.46
C PRO A 101 14.26 -11.78 9.40
N GLY A 102 14.81 -11.13 8.36
CA GLY A 102 16.26 -10.95 8.19
C GLY A 102 16.90 -10.00 9.21
N LEU A 103 16.17 -8.98 9.69
CA LEU A 103 16.64 -8.09 10.75
C LEU A 103 16.91 -8.82 12.06
N PHE A 104 16.28 -9.96 12.28
CA PHE A 104 16.43 -10.78 13.48
C PHE A 104 17.25 -12.06 13.25
N ALA A 105 18.06 -12.09 12.19
CA ALA A 105 19.02 -13.18 12.00
C ALA A 105 19.92 -13.34 13.24
N GLY A 106 19.94 -14.54 13.82
CA GLY A 106 20.63 -14.82 15.08
C GLY A 106 19.80 -14.61 16.36
N GLU A 107 18.56 -14.17 16.25
CA GLU A 107 17.59 -14.03 17.35
C GLU A 107 16.35 -14.91 17.11
N PRO A 108 16.40 -16.24 17.31
CA PRO A 108 15.36 -17.18 16.84
C PRO A 108 13.94 -16.83 17.31
N ALA A 109 13.79 -16.36 18.55
CA ALA A 109 12.47 -16.00 19.09
C ALA A 109 11.86 -14.76 18.40
N HIS A 110 12.67 -13.75 18.11
CA HIS A 110 12.22 -12.57 17.38
C HIS A 110 11.99 -12.88 15.89
N GLN A 111 12.84 -13.69 15.29
CA GLN A 111 12.67 -14.13 13.91
C GLN A 111 11.36 -14.89 13.72
N ALA A 112 11.07 -15.86 14.58
CA ALA A 112 9.80 -16.60 14.53
C ALA A 112 8.56 -15.69 14.69
N ARG A 113 8.64 -14.68 15.59
CA ARG A 113 7.58 -13.67 15.72
C ARG A 113 7.44 -12.83 14.45
N ALA A 114 8.55 -12.38 13.86
CA ALA A 114 8.53 -11.63 12.62
C ALA A 114 7.90 -12.42 11.48
N GLU A 115 8.24 -13.69 11.34
CA GLU A 115 7.64 -14.59 10.35
C GLU A 115 6.14 -14.82 10.60
N ALA A 116 5.72 -14.96 11.87
CA ALA A 116 4.33 -15.12 12.23
C ALA A 116 3.50 -13.87 11.88
N VAL A 117 4.01 -12.68 12.17
CA VAL A 117 3.38 -11.41 11.82
C VAL A 117 3.39 -11.19 10.31
N ALA A 118 4.50 -11.45 9.63
CA ALA A 118 4.63 -11.31 8.17
C ALA A 118 3.56 -12.09 7.40
N ARG A 119 3.22 -13.31 7.83
CA ARG A 119 2.16 -14.13 7.21
C ARG A 119 0.77 -13.50 7.30
N ARG A 120 0.55 -12.59 8.25
CA ARG A 120 -0.73 -11.91 8.48
C ARG A 120 -0.85 -10.59 7.72
N ILE A 121 0.26 -10.03 7.23
CA ILE A 121 0.25 -8.77 6.49
C ILE A 121 -0.49 -8.95 5.16
N ARG A 122 -1.35 -7.98 4.87
CA ARG A 122 -2.04 -7.82 3.59
C ARG A 122 -1.98 -6.36 3.18
N GLU A 123 -1.65 -6.10 1.93
CA GLU A 123 -1.90 -4.77 1.37
C GLU A 123 -3.41 -4.57 1.20
N PHE A 124 -3.88 -3.34 1.32
CA PHE A 124 -5.30 -2.98 1.37
C PHE A 124 -6.10 -3.47 0.14
N GLY A 125 -5.62 -3.19 -1.07
CA GLY A 125 -6.27 -3.66 -2.30
C GLY A 125 -6.20 -5.18 -2.45
N GLN A 126 -5.07 -5.77 -2.05
CA GLN A 126 -4.90 -7.21 -2.01
C GLN A 126 -5.94 -7.85 -1.08
N PHE A 127 -6.09 -7.35 0.14
CA PHE A 127 -7.05 -7.87 1.11
C PHE A 127 -8.48 -7.84 0.57
N LEU A 128 -8.89 -6.74 -0.06
CA LEU A 128 -10.24 -6.62 -0.63
C LEU A 128 -10.50 -7.64 -1.74
N VAL A 129 -9.50 -7.90 -2.59
CA VAL A 129 -9.69 -8.77 -3.77
C VAL A 129 -9.41 -10.23 -3.46
N GLU A 130 -8.35 -10.55 -2.72
CA GLU A 130 -7.91 -11.93 -2.51
C GLU A 130 -8.53 -12.57 -1.27
N ASP A 131 -8.64 -11.82 -0.14
CA ASP A 131 -9.19 -12.37 1.10
C ASP A 131 -10.72 -12.17 1.20
N LEU A 132 -11.26 -11.07 0.64
CA LEU A 132 -12.70 -10.80 0.64
C LEU A 132 -13.40 -11.13 -0.70
N GLU A 133 -12.65 -11.49 -1.73
CA GLU A 133 -13.14 -11.82 -3.07
C GLU A 133 -14.01 -10.72 -3.72
N LEU A 134 -13.73 -9.46 -3.37
CA LEU A 134 -14.49 -8.32 -3.88
C LEU A 134 -13.99 -7.88 -5.25
N ARG A 135 -14.94 -7.44 -6.08
CA ARG A 135 -14.69 -6.83 -7.40
C ARG A 135 -15.14 -5.38 -7.44
N TYR A 136 -15.99 -5.00 -6.50
CA TYR A 136 -16.51 -3.65 -6.34
C TYR A 136 -16.83 -3.40 -4.85
N VAL A 137 -16.55 -2.20 -4.37
CA VAL A 137 -16.83 -1.79 -3.00
C VAL A 137 -17.26 -0.34 -2.88
N GLY A 138 -17.21 0.40 -3.97
CA GLY A 138 -17.54 1.82 -4.06
C GLY A 138 -16.72 2.52 -5.14
N GLY A 139 -16.83 3.82 -5.24
CA GLY A 139 -16.15 4.67 -6.19
C GLY A 139 -17.11 5.39 -7.15
N ARG A 140 -16.60 6.38 -7.84
CA ARG A 140 -17.36 7.15 -8.85
C ARG A 140 -16.83 6.90 -10.27
N PRO A 141 -17.63 7.13 -11.30
CA PRO A 141 -17.18 7.13 -12.69
C PRO A 141 -16.01 8.10 -12.91
N GLY A 142 -15.08 7.75 -13.79
CA GLY A 142 -13.95 8.59 -14.13
C GLY A 142 -12.96 7.87 -15.03
N ARG A 143 -11.99 8.62 -15.58
CA ARG A 143 -10.89 8.06 -16.35
C ARG A 143 -9.67 7.91 -15.43
N TYR A 144 -9.33 6.68 -15.11
CA TYR A 144 -8.27 6.31 -14.20
C TYR A 144 -7.08 5.71 -14.94
N THR A 145 -5.88 5.95 -14.44
CA THR A 145 -4.71 5.11 -14.72
C THR A 145 -4.13 4.65 -13.39
N TYR A 146 -3.40 3.53 -13.39
CA TYR A 146 -2.86 2.98 -12.16
C TYR A 146 -1.34 2.87 -12.22
N HIS A 147 -0.67 3.39 -11.19
CA HIS A 147 0.76 3.20 -10.98
C HIS A 147 0.98 2.13 -9.89
N PRO A 148 1.38 0.91 -10.26
CA PRO A 148 1.74 -0.12 -9.29
C PRO A 148 3.05 0.28 -8.59
N GLY A 149 3.00 0.45 -7.28
CA GLY A 149 4.19 0.72 -6.48
C GLY A 149 5.23 -0.40 -6.64
N CYS A 150 6.51 -0.04 -6.73
CA CYS A 150 7.56 -1.03 -7.03
C CYS A 150 7.66 -2.14 -5.96
N HIS A 151 7.50 -1.83 -4.68
CA HIS A 151 7.49 -2.83 -3.61
C HIS A 151 6.24 -3.73 -3.68
N LEU A 152 5.09 -3.15 -4.01
CA LEU A 152 3.85 -3.92 -4.16
C LEU A 152 3.95 -4.92 -5.31
N SER A 153 4.35 -4.44 -6.50
CA SER A 153 4.33 -5.26 -7.71
C SER A 153 5.52 -6.22 -7.84
N ARG A 154 6.72 -5.82 -7.38
CA ARG A 154 7.96 -6.59 -7.59
C ARG A 154 8.34 -7.44 -6.40
N GLU A 155 8.23 -6.91 -5.18
CA GLU A 155 8.62 -7.63 -3.97
C GLU A 155 7.48 -8.48 -3.43
N LEU A 156 6.29 -7.89 -3.20
CA LEU A 156 5.12 -8.64 -2.73
C LEU A 156 4.46 -9.49 -3.84
N GLY A 157 4.73 -9.20 -5.11
CA GLY A 157 4.12 -9.91 -6.23
C GLY A 157 2.62 -9.63 -6.41
N VAL A 158 2.07 -8.64 -5.71
CA VAL A 158 0.65 -8.27 -5.79
C VAL A 158 0.39 -7.49 -7.07
N ARG A 159 -0.44 -8.04 -7.93
CA ARG A 159 -0.77 -7.48 -9.26
C ARG A 159 -2.26 -7.60 -9.53
N GLY A 160 -2.81 -6.63 -10.24
CA GLY A 160 -4.20 -6.67 -10.73
C GLY A 160 -5.27 -6.38 -9.68
N CYS A 161 -4.95 -6.29 -8.38
CA CYS A 161 -5.95 -6.05 -7.35
C CYS A 161 -6.57 -4.65 -7.45
N ALA A 162 -5.75 -3.61 -7.55
CA ALA A 162 -6.24 -2.25 -7.71
C ALA A 162 -6.98 -2.07 -9.03
N GLU A 163 -6.45 -2.62 -10.12
CA GLU A 163 -7.10 -2.59 -11.43
C GLU A 163 -8.46 -3.30 -11.42
N THR A 164 -8.56 -4.42 -10.72
CA THR A 164 -9.84 -5.15 -10.56
C THR A 164 -10.88 -4.28 -9.86
N LEU A 165 -10.51 -3.61 -8.78
CA LEU A 165 -11.42 -2.74 -8.03
C LEU A 165 -11.82 -1.50 -8.83
N LEU A 166 -10.88 -0.88 -9.54
CA LEU A 166 -11.15 0.27 -10.40
C LEU A 166 -12.04 -0.10 -11.59
N ALA A 167 -11.78 -1.22 -12.23
CA ALA A 167 -12.61 -1.72 -13.34
C ALA A 167 -14.02 -2.14 -12.88
N GLY A 168 -14.19 -2.47 -11.61
CA GLY A 168 -15.50 -2.78 -11.01
C GLY A 168 -16.37 -1.55 -10.76
N ILE A 169 -15.83 -0.34 -10.80
CA ILE A 169 -16.61 0.89 -10.60
C ILE A 169 -17.50 1.14 -11.83
N PRO A 170 -18.83 1.25 -11.68
CA PRO A 170 -19.73 1.51 -12.80
C PRO A 170 -19.37 2.81 -13.54
N GLY A 171 -19.16 2.72 -14.86
CA GLY A 171 -18.80 3.86 -15.70
C GLY A 171 -17.35 4.35 -15.53
N ALA A 172 -16.49 3.65 -14.81
CA ALA A 172 -15.06 3.94 -14.79
C ALA A 172 -14.37 3.41 -16.06
N GLU A 173 -13.39 4.16 -16.53
CA GLU A 173 -12.53 3.78 -17.65
C GLU A 173 -11.08 3.68 -17.17
N LEU A 174 -10.51 2.48 -17.24
CA LEU A 174 -9.11 2.26 -16.87
C LEU A 174 -8.21 2.41 -18.10
N ARG A 175 -7.35 3.43 -18.09
CA ARG A 175 -6.38 3.73 -19.15
C ARG A 175 -5.04 3.09 -18.84
N PRO A 176 -4.42 2.38 -19.80
CA PRO A 176 -3.09 1.82 -19.61
C PRO A 176 -2.06 2.93 -19.29
N LEU A 177 -1.21 2.69 -18.28
CA LEU A 177 -0.09 3.56 -17.97
C LEU A 177 1.13 3.09 -18.77
N PRO A 178 1.70 3.93 -19.67
CA PRO A 178 2.97 3.61 -20.30
C PRO A 178 4.05 3.37 -19.24
N GLU A 179 4.87 2.35 -19.43
CA GLU A 179 5.91 1.95 -18.47
C GLU A 179 5.39 1.89 -17.02
N ALA A 180 4.25 1.25 -16.82
CA ALA A 180 3.55 1.20 -15.53
C ALA A 180 4.50 0.81 -14.38
N GLU A 181 5.37 -0.18 -14.60
CA GLU A 181 6.30 -0.70 -13.60
C GLU A 181 7.54 0.18 -13.34
N ALA A 182 7.77 1.25 -14.11
CA ALA A 182 8.87 2.17 -13.82
C ALA A 182 8.61 2.87 -12.46
N CYS A 183 9.65 2.92 -11.62
CA CYS A 183 9.55 3.54 -10.29
C CYS A 183 9.22 5.04 -10.39
N CYS A 184 8.45 5.55 -9.42
CA CYS A 184 8.14 6.98 -9.30
C CYS A 184 9.35 7.85 -8.91
N GLY A 185 10.41 7.23 -8.37
CA GLY A 185 11.64 7.94 -7.97
C GLY A 185 11.65 8.40 -6.51
N PHE A 186 10.63 8.15 -5.69
CA PHE A 186 10.62 8.59 -4.29
C PHE A 186 11.72 7.91 -3.45
N GLY A 187 11.62 6.60 -3.24
CA GLY A 187 12.61 5.80 -2.50
C GLY A 187 12.99 6.30 -1.09
N GLY A 188 12.17 7.16 -0.47
CA GLY A 188 12.46 7.73 0.85
C GLY A 188 13.75 8.56 0.85
N LEU A 189 14.80 8.08 1.54
CA LEU A 189 16.11 8.74 1.57
C LEU A 189 16.78 8.87 0.20
N PHE A 190 16.42 8.04 -0.77
CA PHE A 190 16.94 8.13 -2.13
C PHE A 190 16.63 9.50 -2.76
N ALA A 191 15.41 10.00 -2.59
CA ALA A 191 15.02 11.32 -3.12
C ALA A 191 15.82 12.47 -2.49
N VAL A 192 16.30 12.30 -1.25
CA VAL A 192 17.13 13.29 -0.55
C VAL A 192 18.60 13.16 -0.94
N LYS A 193 19.13 11.92 -1.00
CA LYS A 193 20.55 11.66 -1.28
C LYS A 193 20.90 11.81 -2.75
N LEU A 194 19.96 11.52 -3.67
CA LEU A 194 20.16 11.55 -5.12
C LEU A 194 19.03 12.34 -5.81
N PRO A 195 18.85 13.64 -5.46
CA PRO A 195 17.68 14.42 -5.87
C PRO A 195 17.57 14.57 -7.40
N THR A 196 18.68 14.70 -8.11
CA THR A 196 18.67 14.83 -9.58
C THR A 196 18.16 13.55 -10.25
N VAL A 197 18.58 12.38 -9.78
CA VAL A 197 18.12 11.08 -10.32
C VAL A 197 16.65 10.87 -9.99
N SER A 198 16.28 11.12 -8.74
CA SER A 198 14.89 11.03 -8.28
C SER A 198 13.96 11.94 -9.10
N ALA A 199 14.36 13.19 -9.34
CA ALA A 199 13.59 14.13 -10.13
C ALA A 199 13.44 13.69 -11.60
N ALA A 200 14.48 13.13 -12.21
CA ALA A 200 14.41 12.60 -13.58
C ALA A 200 13.44 11.40 -13.67
N MET A 201 13.46 10.48 -12.70
CA MET A 201 12.53 9.36 -12.62
C MET A 201 11.08 9.83 -12.45
N MET A 202 10.87 10.80 -11.56
CA MET A 202 9.56 11.42 -11.33
C MET A 202 9.05 12.08 -12.62
N GLN A 203 9.88 12.87 -13.30
CA GLN A 203 9.49 13.55 -14.53
C GLN A 203 9.03 12.56 -15.60
N ARG A 204 9.79 11.48 -15.85
CA ARG A 204 9.41 10.41 -16.79
C ARG A 204 8.07 9.77 -16.39
N LYS A 205 7.84 9.53 -15.11
CA LYS A 205 6.57 8.98 -14.64
C LYS A 205 5.41 9.96 -14.87
N LEU A 206 5.60 11.26 -14.65
CA LEU A 206 4.59 12.29 -14.90
C LEU A 206 4.25 12.42 -16.40
N GLU A 207 5.24 12.27 -17.27
CA GLU A 207 5.03 12.24 -18.73
C GLU A 207 4.19 11.01 -19.14
N ASN A 208 4.48 9.83 -18.57
CA ASN A 208 3.72 8.62 -18.80
C ASN A 208 2.27 8.73 -18.29
N ILE A 209 2.07 9.37 -17.12
CA ILE A 209 0.72 9.65 -16.60
C ILE A 209 -0.03 10.58 -17.54
N ALA A 210 0.60 11.64 -18.02
CA ALA A 210 -0.02 12.55 -18.99
C ALA A 210 -0.37 11.84 -20.31
N ALA A 211 0.52 10.98 -20.80
CA ALA A 211 0.32 10.21 -22.03
C ALA A 211 -0.84 9.18 -21.93
N SER A 212 -1.20 8.75 -20.73
CA SER A 212 -2.35 7.84 -20.52
C SER A 212 -3.70 8.48 -20.87
N GLY A 213 -3.80 9.81 -20.85
CA GLY A 213 -5.06 10.55 -21.02
C GLY A 213 -6.06 10.36 -19.87
N ALA A 214 -5.61 9.83 -18.73
CA ALA A 214 -6.44 9.70 -17.54
C ALA A 214 -6.60 11.04 -16.80
N GLU A 215 -7.71 11.19 -16.09
CA GLU A 215 -7.99 12.34 -15.21
C GLU A 215 -7.34 12.17 -13.85
N THR A 216 -7.20 10.93 -13.41
CA THR A 216 -6.63 10.59 -12.11
C THR A 216 -5.67 9.40 -12.24
N CYS A 217 -4.47 9.56 -11.70
CA CYS A 217 -3.55 8.45 -11.49
C CYS A 217 -3.76 7.88 -10.09
N VAL A 218 -4.07 6.59 -9.99
CA VAL A 218 -4.30 5.90 -8.74
C VAL A 218 -3.03 5.20 -8.29
N VAL A 219 -2.76 5.23 -6.99
CA VAL A 219 -1.62 4.57 -6.33
C VAL A 219 -2.06 3.84 -5.05
N CYS A 220 -1.27 2.90 -4.58
CA CYS A 220 -1.44 2.21 -3.29
C CYS A 220 -0.38 2.61 -2.24
N ASP A 221 0.38 3.66 -2.51
CA ASP A 221 1.41 4.17 -1.60
C ASP A 221 1.35 5.70 -1.53
N ALA A 222 1.08 6.24 -0.35
CA ALA A 222 1.08 7.69 -0.11
C ALA A 222 2.43 8.34 -0.43
N SER A 223 3.52 7.59 -0.34
CA SER A 223 4.86 8.05 -0.71
C SER A 223 4.97 8.38 -2.20
N CYS A 224 4.46 7.51 -3.08
CA CYS A 224 4.39 7.77 -4.51
C CYS A 224 3.47 8.96 -4.82
N MET A 225 2.31 9.02 -4.15
CA MET A 225 1.36 10.13 -4.29
C MET A 225 2.01 11.47 -3.95
N THR A 226 2.66 11.55 -2.79
CA THR A 226 3.34 12.78 -2.33
C THR A 226 4.39 13.25 -3.33
N HIS A 227 5.22 12.33 -3.80
CA HIS A 227 6.31 12.64 -4.72
C HIS A 227 5.80 13.15 -6.07
N LEU A 228 4.87 12.43 -6.67
CA LEU A 228 4.31 12.78 -7.98
C LEU A 228 3.48 14.07 -7.91
N ASN A 229 2.62 14.25 -6.91
CA ASN A 229 1.88 15.49 -6.72
C ASN A 229 2.79 16.67 -6.44
N GLY A 230 3.86 16.50 -5.65
CA GLY A 230 4.87 17.52 -5.45
C GLY A 230 5.54 17.96 -6.76
N GLY A 231 5.79 17.02 -7.67
CA GLY A 231 6.28 17.31 -9.01
C GLY A 231 5.29 18.11 -9.86
N LEU A 232 4.01 17.72 -9.84
CA LEU A 232 2.94 18.43 -10.55
C LEU A 232 2.79 19.88 -10.06
N VAL A 233 2.74 20.07 -8.75
CA VAL A 233 2.62 21.42 -8.14
C VAL A 233 3.79 22.32 -8.53
N ARG A 234 5.02 21.79 -8.54
CA ARG A 234 6.21 22.55 -9.00
C ARG A 234 6.13 22.96 -10.47
N GLN A 235 5.36 22.23 -11.28
CA GLN A 235 5.10 22.55 -12.68
C GLN A 235 3.87 23.47 -12.88
N GLY A 236 3.29 23.99 -11.80
CA GLY A 236 2.04 24.78 -11.84
C GLY A 236 0.81 23.98 -12.24
N ARG A 237 0.84 22.66 -12.09
CA ARG A 237 -0.28 21.74 -12.41
C ARG A 237 -1.01 21.33 -11.14
N ALA A 238 -2.31 21.10 -11.26
CA ALA A 238 -3.09 20.58 -10.16
C ALA A 238 -2.66 19.13 -9.80
N PRO A 239 -2.69 18.73 -8.52
CA PRO A 239 -2.53 17.34 -8.12
C PRO A 239 -3.59 16.45 -8.78
N MET A 240 -3.14 15.33 -9.35
CA MET A 240 -4.02 14.35 -9.99
C MET A 240 -3.72 12.91 -9.56
N VAL A 241 -2.76 12.71 -8.66
CA VAL A 241 -2.43 11.40 -8.12
C VAL A 241 -3.16 11.21 -6.81
N ARG A 242 -3.94 10.13 -6.70
CA ARG A 242 -4.79 9.85 -5.54
C ARG A 242 -4.56 8.42 -5.04
N HIS A 243 -4.78 8.20 -3.76
CA HIS A 243 -4.71 6.87 -3.19
C HIS A 243 -5.95 6.04 -3.57
N LEU A 244 -5.79 4.72 -3.76
CA LEU A 244 -6.88 3.81 -4.10
C LEU A 244 -8.06 3.93 -3.13
N ALA A 245 -7.78 4.03 -1.82
CA ALA A 245 -8.82 4.15 -0.80
C ALA A 245 -9.70 5.38 -0.97
N GLU A 246 -9.14 6.53 -1.38
CA GLU A 246 -9.92 7.75 -1.62
C GLU A 246 -10.93 7.54 -2.74
N ILE A 247 -10.50 6.86 -3.82
CA ILE A 247 -11.37 6.57 -4.97
C ILE A 247 -12.51 5.65 -4.55
N LEU A 248 -12.19 4.58 -3.81
CA LEU A 248 -13.17 3.57 -3.40
C LEU A 248 -14.12 4.07 -2.29
N ALA A 249 -13.69 5.03 -1.47
CA ALA A 249 -14.53 5.61 -0.42
C ALA A 249 -15.62 6.52 -0.98
N GLU A 250 -15.40 7.13 -2.15
CA GLU A 250 -16.40 7.95 -2.80
C GLU A 250 -17.66 7.11 -3.09
N VAL A 251 -18.82 7.71 -2.84
CA VAL A 251 -20.12 7.10 -3.19
C VAL A 251 -20.49 7.68 -4.55
N GLY A 252 -20.76 6.82 -5.50
CA GLY A 252 -21.34 7.26 -6.76
C GLY A 252 -22.71 7.90 -6.53
N PRO A 253 -23.15 8.77 -7.42
CA PRO A 253 -24.47 9.38 -7.36
C PRO A 253 -25.59 8.34 -7.41
#